data_0f310cfdbca8d8e77fe66cd0a8a07687
#
_entry.id   0f310cfdbca8d8e77fe66cd0a8a07687
#
_cell.length_a   1.000
_cell.length_b   1.000
_cell.length_c   1.000
_cell.angle_alpha   90.00
_cell.angle_beta   90.00
_cell.angle_gamma   90.00
#
_symmetry.space_group_name_H-M   'P 1'
#
loop_
_entity.id
_entity.type
_entity.pdbx_description
1 polymer ?
#
loop_
_entity_poly.entity_id
_entity_poly.type
_entity_poly.pdbx_seq_one_letter_code
_entity_poly.pdbx_strand_id
1 'polypeptide(L)'
;VAVGGNLGDPAVSLLDDAVDLYVMELSSFQLESTTGLGADVACVLNVSPDHMDRYPSLMAYHQAKHRVFQACKSAVVNADDALTNPLLADTVKQTRFGLNDPDVGQFGLRQHQGEAWLCQGLQTLMPVAEMVMVGRHNVANALAALALGQAVNLPMASMLATLRQFTGLRHRCETVAERGQVSYVND
;
A
#
# COMPACT_ATOMS: atom_id res chain seq x y z
N VAL A 1 -17.75 1.77 -2.64
CA VAL A 1 -16.32 1.82 -2.93
C VAL A 1 -16.11 1.35 -4.37
N ALA A 2 -15.28 2.09 -5.16
CA ALA A 2 -14.83 1.69 -6.48
C ALA A 2 -13.30 1.57 -6.50
N VAL A 3 -12.79 0.59 -7.24
CA VAL A 3 -11.35 0.27 -7.30
C VAL A 3 -10.93 0.17 -8.76
N GLY A 4 -9.85 0.82 -9.14
CA GLY A 4 -9.31 0.74 -10.50
C GLY A 4 -8.20 1.74 -10.79
N GLY A 5 -8.05 2.14 -12.04
CA GLY A 5 -7.03 3.08 -12.51
C GLY A 5 -6.08 2.46 -13.53
N ASN A 6 -4.84 2.21 -13.14
CA ASN A 6 -3.88 1.49 -14.02
C ASN A 6 -4.14 -0.02 -14.03
N LEU A 7 -4.70 -0.56 -12.94
CA LEU A 7 -5.17 -1.94 -12.84
C LEU A 7 -6.69 -1.95 -12.70
N GLY A 8 -7.34 -2.94 -13.33
CA GLY A 8 -8.80 -3.08 -13.31
C GLY A 8 -9.49 -2.07 -14.24
N ASP A 9 -10.62 -1.52 -13.78
CA ASP A 9 -11.40 -0.59 -14.59
C ASP A 9 -10.72 0.77 -14.72
N PRO A 10 -10.77 1.41 -15.90
CA PRO A 10 -10.23 2.75 -16.08
C PRO A 10 -10.89 3.77 -15.14
N ALA A 11 -10.11 4.71 -14.60
CA ALA A 11 -10.59 5.71 -13.65
C ALA A 11 -11.88 6.44 -14.08
N VAL A 12 -11.95 6.81 -15.36
CA VAL A 12 -13.11 7.52 -15.94
C VAL A 12 -14.38 6.68 -15.89
N SER A 13 -14.25 5.35 -16.03
CA SER A 13 -15.38 4.43 -16.02
C SER A 13 -15.95 4.16 -14.63
N LEU A 14 -15.19 4.53 -13.57
CA LEU A 14 -15.60 4.33 -12.19
C LEU A 14 -16.44 5.47 -11.63
N LEU A 15 -16.52 6.61 -12.34
CA LEU A 15 -17.19 7.81 -11.83
C LEU A 15 -18.70 7.56 -11.68
N ASP A 16 -19.17 7.58 -10.44
CA ASP A 16 -20.56 7.34 -10.06
C ASP A 16 -20.87 8.12 -8.77
N ASP A 17 -21.96 8.86 -8.74
CA ASP A 17 -22.39 9.65 -7.59
C ASP A 17 -22.74 8.80 -6.36
N ALA A 18 -22.98 7.50 -6.53
CA ALA A 18 -23.23 6.56 -5.44
C ALA A 18 -21.94 6.01 -4.80
N VAL A 19 -20.76 6.38 -5.30
CA VAL A 19 -19.48 5.89 -4.77
C VAL A 19 -18.91 6.87 -3.75
N ASP A 20 -18.82 6.42 -2.49
CA ASP A 20 -18.24 7.22 -1.38
C ASP A 20 -16.72 7.24 -1.36
N LEU A 21 -16.06 6.22 -1.91
CA LEU A 21 -14.61 6.06 -1.85
C LEU A 21 -14.07 5.43 -3.13
N TYR A 22 -13.11 6.11 -3.74
CA TYR A 22 -12.32 5.59 -4.86
C TYR A 22 -10.94 5.17 -4.39
N VAL A 23 -10.56 3.93 -4.68
CA VAL A 23 -9.20 3.41 -4.46
C VAL A 23 -8.53 3.29 -5.82
N MET A 24 -7.55 4.16 -6.07
CA MET A 24 -6.92 4.30 -7.39
C MET A 24 -5.47 3.81 -7.34
N GLU A 25 -5.15 2.83 -8.17
CA GLU A 25 -3.76 2.50 -8.49
C GLU A 25 -3.35 3.27 -9.74
N LEU A 26 -2.28 4.07 -9.65
CA LEU A 26 -1.85 4.97 -10.72
C LEU A 26 -0.40 4.71 -11.12
N SER A 27 -0.18 4.54 -12.42
CA SER A 27 1.18 4.44 -12.98
C SER A 27 1.87 5.80 -12.99
N SER A 28 3.21 5.79 -13.04
CA SER A 28 4.00 7.01 -13.24
C SER A 28 3.59 7.78 -14.49
N PHE A 29 3.20 7.08 -15.56
CA PHE A 29 2.76 7.69 -16.82
C PHE A 29 1.43 8.45 -16.68
N GLN A 30 0.48 7.88 -15.94
CA GLN A 30 -0.78 8.56 -15.64
C GLN A 30 -0.54 9.79 -14.75
N LEU A 31 0.35 9.67 -13.75
CA LEU A 31 0.69 10.78 -12.86
C LEU A 31 1.38 11.94 -13.61
N GLU A 32 2.19 11.67 -14.66
CA GLU A 32 2.79 12.72 -15.49
C GLU A 32 1.75 13.62 -16.16
N SER A 33 0.63 13.05 -16.59
CA SER A 33 -0.45 13.77 -17.28
C SER A 33 -1.58 14.22 -16.36
N THR A 34 -1.56 13.80 -15.09
CA THR A 34 -2.60 14.16 -14.11
C THR A 34 -2.29 15.51 -13.48
N THR A 35 -3.29 16.38 -13.44
CA THR A 35 -3.26 17.66 -12.72
C THR A 35 -4.43 17.73 -11.75
N GLY A 36 -4.19 18.27 -10.54
CA GLY A 36 -5.26 18.48 -9.57
C GLY A 36 -5.84 17.20 -8.96
N LEU A 37 -5.02 16.14 -8.79
CA LEU A 37 -5.48 14.88 -8.19
C LEU A 37 -6.10 15.10 -6.80
N GLY A 38 -5.39 15.84 -5.91
CA GLY A 38 -5.92 16.24 -4.59
C GLY A 38 -6.44 15.09 -3.75
N ALA A 39 -5.73 13.95 -3.73
CA ALA A 39 -6.15 12.75 -3.03
C ALA A 39 -6.40 12.99 -1.53
N ASP A 40 -7.43 12.38 -0.93
CA ASP A 40 -7.61 12.40 0.52
C ASP A 40 -6.45 11.70 1.23
N VAL A 41 -5.99 10.59 0.67
CA VAL A 41 -4.80 9.87 1.14
C VAL A 41 -3.96 9.45 -0.07
N ALA A 42 -2.66 9.74 -0.03
CA ALA A 42 -1.71 9.33 -1.05
C ALA A 42 -0.63 8.42 -0.48
N CYS A 43 -0.15 7.48 -1.29
CA CYS A 43 0.94 6.58 -0.92
C CYS A 43 1.80 6.22 -2.12
N VAL A 44 3.11 6.15 -1.92
CA VAL A 44 4.04 5.42 -2.78
C VAL A 44 4.56 4.24 -1.97
N LEU A 45 4.25 3.01 -2.40
CA LEU A 45 4.58 1.81 -1.64
C LEU A 45 6.08 1.51 -1.63
N ASN A 46 6.74 1.68 -2.78
CA ASN A 46 8.18 1.54 -2.94
C ASN A 46 8.63 2.24 -4.23
N VAL A 47 9.95 2.47 -4.35
CA VAL A 47 10.57 2.98 -5.58
C VAL A 47 11.81 2.14 -5.89
N SER A 48 11.72 1.31 -6.92
CA SER A 48 12.83 0.57 -7.50
C SER A 48 13.00 0.94 -8.97
N PRO A 49 14.20 0.81 -9.57
CA PRO A 49 14.39 1.09 -11.00
C PRO A 49 13.42 0.26 -11.84
N ASP A 50 12.58 0.98 -12.59
CA ASP A 50 11.63 0.42 -13.54
C ASP A 50 11.39 1.44 -14.65
N HIS A 51 11.00 0.98 -15.84
CA HIS A 51 10.75 1.86 -17.00
C HIS A 51 11.94 2.77 -17.35
N MET A 52 13.19 2.29 -17.18
CA MET A 52 14.39 3.06 -17.48
C MET A 52 14.62 3.27 -18.99
N ASP A 53 13.87 2.60 -19.82
CA ASP A 53 13.73 2.88 -21.25
C ASP A 53 13.00 4.21 -21.54
N ARG A 54 12.09 4.61 -20.63
CA ARG A 54 11.31 5.85 -20.74
C ARG A 54 11.88 6.99 -19.89
N TYR A 55 12.39 6.68 -18.71
CA TYR A 55 12.92 7.68 -17.80
C TYR A 55 14.44 7.82 -17.91
N PRO A 56 14.97 9.07 -18.05
CA PRO A 56 16.40 9.28 -18.18
C PRO A 56 17.19 8.95 -16.91
N SER A 57 16.52 8.82 -15.77
CA SER A 57 17.12 8.46 -14.48
C SER A 57 16.08 7.98 -13.47
N LEU A 58 16.54 7.27 -12.44
CA LEU A 58 15.70 6.90 -11.29
C LEU A 58 15.08 8.14 -10.62
N MET A 59 15.79 9.26 -10.59
CA MET A 59 15.28 10.52 -10.04
C MET A 59 14.07 11.04 -10.83
N ALA A 60 14.12 10.98 -12.16
CA ALA A 60 12.98 11.38 -13.00
C ALA A 60 11.76 10.47 -12.77
N TYR A 61 11.98 9.16 -12.67
CA TYR A 61 10.92 8.21 -12.34
C TYR A 61 10.34 8.45 -10.94
N HIS A 62 11.19 8.67 -9.95
CA HIS A 62 10.80 9.04 -8.59
C HIS A 62 9.94 10.32 -8.59
N GLN A 63 10.36 11.37 -9.28
CA GLN A 63 9.60 12.62 -9.38
C GLN A 63 8.22 12.41 -10.02
N ALA A 64 8.12 11.57 -11.05
CA ALA A 64 6.84 11.23 -11.66
C ALA A 64 5.90 10.52 -10.66
N LYS A 65 6.39 9.53 -9.91
CA LYS A 65 5.60 8.85 -8.87
C LYS A 65 5.18 9.78 -7.75
N HIS A 66 6.05 10.68 -7.32
CA HIS A 66 5.77 11.61 -6.21
C HIS A 66 4.71 12.67 -6.54
N ARG A 67 4.32 12.80 -7.82
CA ARG A 67 3.17 13.63 -8.19
C ARG A 67 1.85 13.19 -7.54
N VAL A 68 1.75 11.93 -7.10
CA VAL A 68 0.60 11.42 -6.34
C VAL A 68 0.33 12.24 -5.07
N PHE A 69 1.37 12.83 -4.48
CA PHE A 69 1.27 13.63 -3.26
C PHE A 69 0.85 15.10 -3.51
N GLN A 70 0.70 15.52 -4.77
CA GLN A 70 0.30 16.89 -5.06
C GLN A 70 -1.09 17.20 -4.50
N ALA A 71 -1.15 18.19 -3.60
CA ALA A 71 -2.36 18.62 -2.91
C ALA A 71 -3.10 17.50 -2.13
N CYS A 72 -2.41 16.41 -1.75
CA CYS A 72 -3.03 15.39 -0.90
C CYS A 72 -3.32 15.94 0.50
N LYS A 73 -4.40 15.45 1.13
CA LYS A 73 -4.77 15.86 2.49
C LYS A 73 -3.99 15.10 3.56
N SER A 74 -3.57 13.87 3.26
CA SER A 74 -2.70 13.06 4.12
C SER A 74 -1.86 12.10 3.28
N ALA A 75 -0.79 11.56 3.88
CA ALA A 75 0.10 10.62 3.22
C ALA A 75 0.36 9.38 4.09
N VAL A 76 0.47 8.23 3.43
CA VAL A 76 0.98 7.00 4.01
C VAL A 76 2.36 6.73 3.41
N VAL A 77 3.37 6.51 4.26
CA VAL A 77 4.78 6.52 3.87
C VAL A 77 5.46 5.23 4.33
N ASN A 78 6.21 4.60 3.44
CA ASN A 78 7.01 3.43 3.78
C ASN A 78 8.30 3.85 4.51
N ALA A 79 8.43 3.49 5.79
CA ALA A 79 9.58 3.82 6.61
C ALA A 79 10.85 3.04 6.21
N ASP A 80 10.69 1.92 5.51
CA ASP A 80 11.80 1.06 5.07
C ASP A 80 12.37 1.48 3.69
N ASP A 81 11.73 2.43 3.00
CA ASP A 81 12.18 2.96 1.72
C ASP A 81 12.20 4.49 1.71
N ALA A 82 13.38 5.07 1.85
CA ALA A 82 13.57 6.53 1.90
C ALA A 82 13.10 7.24 0.62
N LEU A 83 13.07 6.56 -0.52
CA LEU A 83 12.58 7.12 -1.78
C LEU A 83 11.06 7.32 -1.81
N THR A 84 10.33 6.80 -0.84
CA THR A 84 8.88 7.02 -0.71
C THR A 84 8.52 8.24 0.12
N ASN A 85 9.49 8.87 0.82
CA ASN A 85 9.24 10.01 1.69
C ASN A 85 8.92 11.27 0.91
N PRO A 86 7.69 11.80 0.95
CA PRO A 86 7.34 13.03 0.24
C PRO A 86 7.83 14.27 1.00
N LEU A 87 8.13 15.32 0.24
CA LEU A 87 8.31 16.65 0.80
C LEU A 87 6.94 17.34 0.89
N LEU A 88 6.34 17.32 2.07
CA LEU A 88 5.03 17.89 2.35
C LEU A 88 5.14 18.98 3.43
N ALA A 89 4.17 19.90 3.43
CA ALA A 89 4.03 20.85 4.52
C ALA A 89 3.72 20.12 5.85
N ASP A 90 4.18 20.68 6.97
CA ASP A 90 4.00 20.10 8.32
C ASP A 90 2.51 19.92 8.71
N THR A 91 1.63 20.64 8.02
CA THR A 91 0.17 20.54 8.20
C THR A 91 -0.43 19.28 7.59
N VAL A 92 0.29 18.58 6.70
CA VAL A 92 -0.17 17.34 6.07
C VAL A 92 0.19 16.17 6.97
N LYS A 93 -0.82 15.50 7.49
CA LYS A 93 -0.61 14.32 8.35
C LYS A 93 0.09 13.21 7.58
N GLN A 94 1.15 12.67 8.17
CA GLN A 94 1.87 11.52 7.64
C GLN A 94 1.77 10.33 8.61
N THR A 95 1.31 9.19 8.11
CA THR A 95 1.30 7.91 8.83
C THR A 95 2.35 7.00 8.20
N ARG A 96 3.27 6.48 9.00
CA ARG A 96 4.33 5.58 8.51
C ARG A 96 3.94 4.12 8.70
N PHE A 97 4.41 3.29 7.80
CA PHE A 97 4.39 1.84 7.96
C PHE A 97 5.77 1.25 7.62
N GLY A 98 6.11 0.11 8.22
CA GLY A 98 7.39 -0.57 7.97
C GLY A 98 7.46 -1.91 8.69
N LEU A 99 8.54 -2.66 8.46
CA LEU A 99 8.74 -4.00 9.01
C LEU A 99 9.51 -4.00 10.36
N ASN A 100 9.67 -2.83 10.95
CA ASN A 100 10.29 -2.63 12.26
C ASN A 100 9.24 -2.30 13.32
N ASP A 101 9.68 -2.22 14.58
CA ASP A 101 8.83 -1.82 15.71
C ASP A 101 8.31 -0.39 15.48
N PRO A 102 6.98 -0.17 15.51
CA PRO A 102 6.41 1.13 15.14
C PRO A 102 6.46 2.13 16.31
N ASP A 103 6.68 3.40 15.97
CA ASP A 103 6.42 4.51 16.86
C ASP A 103 4.91 4.73 17.08
N VAL A 104 4.57 5.58 18.04
CA VAL A 104 3.18 5.91 18.37
C VAL A 104 2.42 6.38 17.13
N GLY A 105 1.29 5.73 16.84
CA GLY A 105 0.42 6.03 15.70
C GLY A 105 0.92 5.48 14.35
N GLN A 106 2.09 4.86 14.31
CA GLN A 106 2.65 4.23 13.11
C GLN A 106 2.28 2.74 13.06
N PHE A 107 2.39 2.14 11.87
CA PHE A 107 2.16 0.70 11.67
C PHE A 107 3.49 -0.03 11.51
N GLY A 108 3.59 -1.21 12.11
CA GLY A 108 4.83 -1.98 12.03
C GLY A 108 4.70 -3.39 12.58
N LEU A 109 5.85 -4.03 12.78
CA LEU A 109 5.96 -5.36 13.35
C LEU A 109 6.59 -5.31 14.72
N ARG A 110 6.07 -6.12 15.64
CA ARG A 110 6.67 -6.37 16.95
C ARG A 110 6.68 -7.86 17.26
N GLN A 111 7.72 -8.30 17.94
CA GLN A 111 7.73 -9.62 18.55
C GLN A 111 6.88 -9.60 19.83
N HIS A 112 5.87 -10.44 19.88
CA HIS A 112 5.00 -10.60 21.03
C HIS A 112 4.79 -12.09 21.29
N GLN A 113 5.10 -12.57 22.48
CA GLN A 113 5.00 -13.99 22.87
C GLN A 113 5.74 -14.96 21.91
N GLY A 114 6.86 -14.53 21.33
CA GLY A 114 7.65 -15.34 20.41
C GLY A 114 7.19 -15.35 18.96
N GLU A 115 6.12 -14.61 18.63
CA GLU A 115 5.57 -14.49 17.29
C GLU A 115 5.64 -13.05 16.77
N ALA A 116 5.69 -12.88 15.45
CA ALA A 116 5.60 -11.57 14.82
C ALA A 116 4.13 -11.12 14.74
N TRP A 117 3.86 -9.90 15.18
CA TRP A 117 2.52 -9.30 15.16
C TRP A 117 2.51 -8.03 14.33
N LEU A 118 1.43 -7.81 13.59
CA LEU A 118 1.08 -6.50 13.06
C LEU A 118 0.68 -5.61 14.23
N CYS A 119 1.24 -4.40 14.28
CA CYS A 119 1.02 -3.46 15.37
C CYS A 119 0.70 -2.06 14.86
N GLN A 120 0.00 -1.28 15.70
CA GLN A 120 -0.12 0.15 15.57
C GLN A 120 0.38 0.81 16.86
N GLY A 121 1.53 1.46 16.79
CA GLY A 121 2.19 1.96 17.99
C GLY A 121 2.39 0.84 19.02
N LEU A 122 1.87 1.02 20.22
CA LEU A 122 1.95 0.01 21.29
C LEU A 122 0.90 -1.10 21.18
N GLN A 123 -0.12 -0.93 20.35
CA GLN A 123 -1.22 -1.89 20.23
C GLN A 123 -0.84 -3.02 19.27
N THR A 124 -0.92 -4.27 19.74
CA THR A 124 -0.90 -5.47 18.90
C THR A 124 -2.27 -5.61 18.20
N LEU A 125 -2.27 -5.87 16.90
CA LEU A 125 -3.47 -5.98 16.09
C LEU A 125 -3.80 -7.43 15.76
N MET A 126 -2.82 -8.17 15.20
CA MET A 126 -3.03 -9.53 14.75
C MET A 126 -1.68 -10.24 14.54
N PRO A 127 -1.54 -11.55 14.86
CA PRO A 127 -0.35 -12.32 14.49
C PRO A 127 -0.17 -12.35 12.97
N VAL A 128 1.08 -12.21 12.50
CA VAL A 128 1.39 -12.36 11.07
C VAL A 128 1.01 -13.74 10.56
N ALA A 129 1.11 -14.78 11.41
CA ALA A 129 0.76 -16.16 11.08
C ALA A 129 -0.72 -16.35 10.72
N GLU A 130 -1.61 -15.42 11.09
CA GLU A 130 -3.02 -15.46 10.71
C GLU A 130 -3.29 -14.90 9.29
N MET A 131 -2.28 -14.31 8.64
CA MET A 131 -2.41 -13.89 7.23
C MET A 131 -2.32 -15.09 6.30
N VAL A 132 -3.19 -15.15 5.30
CA VAL A 132 -3.12 -16.18 4.24
C VAL A 132 -1.96 -15.91 3.31
N MET A 133 -1.70 -14.66 2.96
CA MET A 133 -0.58 -14.28 2.11
C MET A 133 0.74 -14.36 2.89
N VAL A 134 1.70 -15.11 2.36
CA VAL A 134 3.03 -15.28 2.95
C VAL A 134 4.06 -14.33 2.34
N GLY A 135 5.15 -14.09 3.09
CA GLY A 135 6.31 -13.32 2.63
C GLY A 135 6.33 -11.88 3.18
N ARG A 136 7.55 -11.39 3.40
CA ARG A 136 7.80 -10.06 3.99
C ARG A 136 7.15 -8.91 3.20
N HIS A 137 7.16 -9.00 1.89
CA HIS A 137 6.53 -7.99 1.02
C HIS A 137 5.01 -7.92 1.22
N ASN A 138 4.34 -9.08 1.42
CA ASN A 138 2.90 -9.11 1.71
C ASN A 138 2.58 -8.57 3.11
N VAL A 139 3.46 -8.77 4.08
CA VAL A 139 3.34 -8.15 5.39
C VAL A 139 3.45 -6.62 5.29
N ALA A 140 4.41 -6.09 4.52
CA ALA A 140 4.53 -4.66 4.26
C ALA A 140 3.28 -4.10 3.54
N ASN A 141 2.76 -4.82 2.54
CA ASN A 141 1.52 -4.45 1.85
C ASN A 141 0.31 -4.43 2.80
N ALA A 142 0.20 -5.40 3.72
CA ALA A 142 -0.85 -5.43 4.73
C ALA A 142 -0.77 -4.22 5.68
N LEU A 143 0.43 -3.87 6.16
CA LEU A 143 0.64 -2.68 6.99
C LEU A 143 0.28 -1.39 6.25
N ALA A 144 0.66 -1.29 4.97
CA ALA A 144 0.26 -0.17 4.11
C ALA A 144 -1.27 -0.09 3.95
N ALA A 145 -1.93 -1.22 3.69
CA ALA A 145 -3.38 -1.29 3.56
C ALA A 145 -4.11 -0.88 4.86
N LEU A 146 -3.61 -1.32 6.02
CA LEU A 146 -4.16 -0.91 7.32
C LEU A 146 -3.98 0.60 7.55
N ALA A 147 -2.81 1.16 7.22
CA ALA A 147 -2.55 2.59 7.34
C ALA A 147 -3.43 3.43 6.41
N LEU A 148 -3.57 3.02 5.15
CA LEU A 148 -4.46 3.66 4.16
C LEU A 148 -5.92 3.60 4.59
N GLY A 149 -6.40 2.41 4.98
CA GLY A 149 -7.78 2.22 5.41
C GLY A 149 -8.11 3.01 6.68
N GLN A 150 -7.19 3.06 7.66
CA GLN A 150 -7.36 3.91 8.84
C GLN A 150 -7.43 5.40 8.49
N ALA A 151 -6.64 5.85 7.53
CA ALA A 151 -6.63 7.26 7.11
C ALA A 151 -7.96 7.70 6.50
N VAL A 152 -8.75 6.76 5.96
CA VAL A 152 -10.13 6.98 5.46
C VAL A 152 -11.20 6.44 6.42
N ASN A 153 -10.84 6.22 7.69
CA ASN A 153 -11.74 5.80 8.78
C ASN A 153 -12.43 4.44 8.57
N LEU A 154 -11.81 3.50 7.85
CA LEU A 154 -12.32 2.13 7.80
C LEU A 154 -12.17 1.44 9.17
N PRO A 155 -13.16 0.63 9.60
CA PRO A 155 -13.07 -0.08 10.86
C PRO A 155 -11.92 -1.08 10.89
N MET A 156 -11.01 -0.97 11.86
CA MET A 156 -9.83 -1.84 11.99
C MET A 156 -10.23 -3.32 12.03
N ALA A 157 -11.29 -3.67 12.76
CA ALA A 157 -11.78 -5.05 12.86
C ALA A 157 -12.13 -5.65 11.49
N SER A 158 -12.76 -4.87 10.61
CA SER A 158 -13.11 -5.31 9.24
C SER A 158 -11.86 -5.52 8.39
N MET A 159 -10.87 -4.62 8.49
CA MET A 159 -9.62 -4.74 7.77
C MET A 159 -8.84 -5.99 8.20
N LEU A 160 -8.73 -6.25 9.51
CA LEU A 160 -8.08 -7.45 10.03
C LEU A 160 -8.82 -8.74 9.64
N ALA A 161 -10.15 -8.73 9.62
CA ALA A 161 -10.94 -9.87 9.15
C ALA A 161 -10.67 -10.16 7.66
N THR A 162 -10.51 -9.09 6.84
CA THR A 162 -10.15 -9.23 5.43
C THR A 162 -8.74 -9.82 5.26
N LEU A 163 -7.75 -9.37 6.03
CA LEU A 163 -6.37 -9.90 5.94
C LEU A 163 -6.30 -11.40 6.27
N ARG A 164 -7.17 -11.91 7.14
CA ARG A 164 -7.27 -13.35 7.45
C ARG A 164 -7.82 -14.21 6.31
N GLN A 165 -8.47 -13.59 5.33
CA GLN A 165 -9.17 -14.31 4.25
C GLN A 165 -8.60 -13.99 2.87
N PHE A 166 -7.87 -12.89 2.73
CA PHE A 166 -7.38 -12.41 1.46
C PHE A 166 -6.21 -13.27 0.95
N THR A 167 -6.44 -13.98 -0.14
CA THR A 167 -5.49 -14.94 -0.73
C THR A 167 -4.52 -14.31 -1.74
N GLY A 168 -4.61 -12.99 -1.97
CA GLY A 168 -3.84 -12.30 -2.99
C GLY A 168 -4.64 -12.04 -4.27
N LEU A 169 -3.98 -11.39 -5.23
CA LEU A 169 -4.52 -11.17 -6.56
C LEU A 169 -4.11 -12.31 -7.49
N ARG A 170 -4.98 -12.66 -8.43
CA ARG A 170 -4.65 -13.63 -9.49
C ARG A 170 -3.41 -13.16 -10.27
N HIS A 171 -2.54 -14.10 -10.63
CA HIS A 171 -1.29 -13.83 -11.36
C HIS A 171 -0.32 -12.90 -10.59
N ARG A 172 -0.36 -12.90 -9.25
CA ARG A 172 0.61 -12.21 -8.40
C ARG A 172 1.06 -13.14 -7.29
N CYS A 173 2.17 -13.87 -7.53
CA CYS A 173 2.67 -14.91 -6.62
C CYS A 173 1.57 -15.90 -6.20
N GLU A 174 0.66 -16.21 -7.11
CA GLU A 174 -0.46 -17.12 -6.88
C GLU A 174 0.04 -18.56 -6.84
N THR A 175 -0.16 -19.28 -5.75
CA THR A 175 0.11 -20.72 -5.71
C THR A 175 -0.95 -21.45 -6.53
N VAL A 176 -0.56 -21.96 -7.70
CA VAL A 176 -1.48 -22.62 -8.64
C VAL A 176 -1.53 -24.13 -8.49
N ALA A 177 -0.50 -24.74 -7.89
CA ALA A 177 -0.47 -26.17 -7.60
C ALA A 177 0.57 -26.51 -6.53
N GLU A 178 0.33 -27.60 -5.81
CA GLU A 178 1.31 -28.25 -4.95
C GLU A 178 1.44 -29.71 -5.35
N ARG A 179 2.67 -30.19 -5.55
CA ARG A 179 2.97 -31.59 -5.82
C ARG A 179 4.15 -32.05 -4.96
N GLY A 180 3.86 -32.87 -3.98
CA GLY A 180 4.85 -33.28 -2.97
C GLY A 180 5.29 -32.08 -2.13
N GLN A 181 6.61 -31.78 -2.14
CA GLN A 181 7.19 -30.61 -1.43
C GLN A 181 7.47 -29.41 -2.37
N VAL A 182 6.88 -29.39 -3.56
CA VAL A 182 7.09 -28.35 -4.56
C VAL A 182 5.81 -27.56 -4.75
N SER A 183 5.86 -26.25 -4.49
CA SER A 183 4.80 -25.31 -4.79
C SER A 183 5.06 -24.64 -6.14
N TYR A 184 4.06 -24.63 -7.01
CA TYR A 184 4.10 -23.92 -8.29
C TYR A 184 3.40 -22.58 -8.11
N VAL A 185 4.14 -21.51 -8.40
CA VAL A 185 3.67 -20.13 -8.24
C VAL A 185 3.58 -19.47 -9.61
N ASN A 186 2.48 -18.77 -9.85
CA ASN A 186 2.25 -17.95 -11.03
C ASN A 186 2.39 -16.47 -10.64
N ASP A 187 3.29 -15.75 -11.34
CA ASP A 187 3.58 -14.32 -11.11
C ASP A 187 3.43 -13.53 -12.43
#